data_893fd967c95eb96cfdda17e9a192e61b
#
_entry.id   893fd967c95eb96cfdda17e9a192e61b
#
_cell.length_a   1.000
_cell.length_b   1.000
_cell.length_c   1.000
_cell.angle_alpha   90.00
_cell.angle_beta   90.00
_cell.angle_gamma   90.00
#
_symmetry.space_group_name_H-M   'P 1'
#
loop_
_entity.id
_entity.type
_entity.pdbx_description
1 polymer ?
#
loop_
_entity_poly.entity_id
_entity_poly.type
_entity_poly.pdbx_seq_one_letter_code
_entity_poly.pdbx_strand_id
1 'polypeptide(L)'
;MACVGNHRHIDVRPAIASRGAGLKVAAPPRAGRENLDGYSNGTSAAAALASRTCHRIHDALEATYGAAFLQIPAVQRAVLLKALLVHPAQWPREIAEVIKTTLGPTGAGQASKQKDNIRRFLGYGYVDAEDALACAADRATFFATGVLEPNRIATIDVPVPVAIGGKARPHSLSATVAWFSPVLPGRKTYRSSRLKIVTPAELDALAVSTERWHPDENQSNRGTVSSRRWSGANAPVVTPNMTVPLVIQRDPDQGTAIDDAIPFGVAVTICMPGEIGIYDEVRARAVPPVQARP
;
A
#
# COMPACT_ATOMS: atom_id res chain seq x y z
N MET A 1 21.56 -5.38 12.46
CA MET A 1 21.86 -6.28 11.35
C MET A 1 23.35 -6.17 11.07
N ALA A 2 24.11 -7.24 11.18
CA ALA A 2 25.54 -7.25 10.86
C ALA A 2 25.74 -8.02 9.56
N CYS A 3 26.42 -7.44 8.59
CA CYS A 3 26.82 -8.13 7.36
C CYS A 3 28.25 -8.66 7.55
N VAL A 4 28.41 -9.97 7.47
CA VAL A 4 29.73 -10.63 7.49
C VAL A 4 29.79 -11.52 6.25
N GLY A 5 30.74 -11.28 5.38
CA GLY A 5 30.94 -12.14 4.23
C GLY A 5 31.95 -11.62 3.20
N ASN A 6 32.49 -12.51 2.39
CA ASN A 6 33.27 -12.16 1.24
C ASN A 6 32.35 -11.88 0.03
N HIS A 7 32.89 -11.39 -1.08
CA HIS A 7 32.14 -10.87 -2.25
C HIS A 7 31.11 -11.82 -2.91
N ARG A 8 30.89 -13.03 -2.42
CA ARG A 8 29.96 -14.00 -3.03
C ARG A 8 28.82 -14.44 -2.14
N HIS A 9 28.91 -14.28 -0.82
CA HIS A 9 27.87 -14.63 0.12
C HIS A 9 27.77 -13.56 1.22
N ILE A 10 26.55 -13.04 1.42
CA ILE A 10 26.24 -12.16 2.52
C ILE A 10 25.40 -12.97 3.50
N ASP A 11 25.99 -13.33 4.61
CA ASP A 11 25.26 -13.88 5.75
C ASP A 11 24.60 -12.75 6.51
N VAL A 12 23.29 -12.63 6.36
CA VAL A 12 22.49 -11.72 7.18
C VAL A 12 22.05 -12.49 8.42
N ARG A 13 22.72 -12.24 9.53
CA ARG A 13 22.32 -12.81 10.82
C ARG A 13 21.56 -11.78 11.63
N PRO A 14 20.48 -12.18 12.35
CA PRO A 14 19.89 -11.30 13.33
C PRO A 14 20.96 -10.92 14.35
N ALA A 15 21.27 -9.64 14.46
CA ALA A 15 22.05 -9.19 15.61
C ALA A 15 21.24 -9.50 16.88
N ILE A 16 21.94 -9.88 17.97
CA ILE A 16 21.30 -9.92 19.29
C ILE A 16 20.68 -8.56 19.51
N ALA A 17 19.34 -8.53 19.66
CA ALA A 17 18.61 -7.28 19.75
C ALA A 17 19.17 -6.45 20.90
N SER A 18 19.79 -5.32 20.57
CA SER A 18 20.11 -4.32 21.58
C SER A 18 18.82 -3.79 22.21
N ARG A 19 18.87 -3.38 23.47
CA ARG A 19 17.75 -2.68 24.11
C ARG A 19 17.29 -1.55 23.21
N GLY A 20 16.01 -1.56 22.80
CA GLY A 20 15.44 -0.59 21.88
C GLY A 20 15.25 -1.05 20.43
N ALA A 21 15.77 -2.22 20.02
CA ALA A 21 15.56 -2.77 18.69
C ALA A 21 14.33 -3.70 18.61
N GLY A 22 13.27 -3.46 19.39
CA GLY A 22 12.07 -4.27 19.39
C GLY A 22 10.96 -3.67 20.24
N LEU A 23 9.85 -4.40 20.31
CA LEU A 23 8.75 -4.04 21.20
C LEU A 23 9.05 -4.45 22.62
N LYS A 24 8.75 -3.56 23.57
CA LYS A 24 8.76 -3.89 24.98
C LYS A 24 7.58 -4.83 25.27
N VAL A 25 7.85 -5.99 25.81
CA VAL A 25 6.87 -7.05 26.09
C VAL A 25 7.02 -7.54 27.52
N ALA A 26 5.94 -8.06 28.08
CA ALA A 26 6.01 -8.77 29.35
C ALA A 26 6.89 -10.00 29.20
N ALA A 27 7.78 -10.23 30.17
CA ALA A 27 8.65 -11.38 30.21
C ALA A 27 8.22 -12.34 31.32
N PRO A 28 8.46 -13.66 31.16
CA PRO A 28 8.14 -14.63 32.20
C PRO A 28 8.93 -14.33 33.49
N PRO A 29 8.35 -14.56 34.65
CA PRO A 29 9.01 -14.34 35.93
C PRO A 29 10.30 -15.19 36.03
N ARG A 30 11.36 -14.64 36.59
CA ARG A 30 12.62 -15.33 36.88
C ARG A 30 13.02 -15.13 38.32
N ALA A 31 13.35 -16.22 39.00
CA ALA A 31 13.94 -16.19 40.36
C ALA A 31 13.16 -15.30 41.35
N GLY A 32 11.84 -15.45 41.43
CA GLY A 32 10.98 -14.68 42.35
C GLY A 32 10.76 -13.22 41.99
N ARG A 33 11.23 -12.78 40.84
CA ARG A 33 10.89 -11.45 40.29
C ARG A 33 9.64 -11.55 39.40
N GLU A 34 8.62 -10.89 39.80
CA GLU A 34 7.39 -10.65 39.03
C GLU A 34 7.53 -9.32 38.27
N ASN A 35 6.70 -9.08 37.27
CA ASN A 35 6.70 -7.84 36.47
C ASN A 35 8.01 -7.58 35.69
N LEU A 36 8.57 -8.62 35.13
CA LEU A 36 9.72 -8.47 34.23
C LEU A 36 9.25 -8.03 32.84
N ASP A 37 10.06 -7.20 32.23
CA ASP A 37 9.92 -6.82 30.82
C ASP A 37 11.15 -7.21 30.02
N GLY A 38 10.94 -7.35 28.72
CA GLY A 38 12.00 -7.64 27.75
C GLY A 38 11.69 -7.00 26.41
N TYR A 39 12.62 -7.13 25.47
CA TYR A 39 12.41 -6.67 24.11
C TYR A 39 12.25 -7.86 23.17
N SER A 40 11.20 -7.84 22.34
CA SER A 40 10.94 -8.86 21.33
C SER A 40 10.90 -8.21 19.94
N ASN A 41 11.53 -8.87 18.98
CA ASN A 41 11.46 -8.52 17.57
C ASN A 41 11.05 -9.75 16.76
N GLY A 42 10.66 -9.52 15.50
CA GLY A 42 10.25 -10.57 14.58
C GLY A 42 8.86 -10.37 14.03
N THR A 43 8.46 -11.29 13.17
CA THR A 43 7.18 -11.23 12.44
C THR A 43 5.97 -11.31 13.36
N SER A 44 6.06 -12.01 14.49
CA SER A 44 4.96 -12.08 15.48
C SER A 44 4.67 -10.70 16.10
N ALA A 45 5.72 -9.97 16.50
CA ALA A 45 5.58 -8.62 17.00
C ALA A 45 5.03 -7.66 15.92
N ALA A 46 5.52 -7.79 14.68
CA ALA A 46 5.02 -7.01 13.55
C ALA A 46 3.54 -7.31 13.24
N ALA A 47 3.12 -8.58 13.31
CA ALA A 47 1.72 -8.97 13.11
C ALA A 47 0.80 -8.36 14.18
N ALA A 48 1.22 -8.35 15.45
CA ALA A 48 0.47 -7.72 16.52
C ALA A 48 0.30 -6.21 16.31
N LEU A 49 1.37 -5.51 15.87
CA LEU A 49 1.30 -4.10 15.53
C LEU A 49 0.39 -3.83 14.33
N ALA A 50 0.48 -4.64 13.28
CA ALA A 50 -0.40 -4.53 12.11
C ALA A 50 -1.87 -4.72 12.50
N SER A 51 -2.17 -5.73 13.33
CA SER A 51 -3.53 -5.98 13.84
C SER A 51 -4.05 -4.79 14.66
N ARG A 52 -3.22 -4.24 15.55
CA ARG A 52 -3.56 -3.03 16.31
C ARG A 52 -3.83 -1.84 15.38
N THR A 53 -3.01 -1.64 14.37
CA THR A 53 -3.20 -0.54 13.40
C THR A 53 -4.50 -0.73 12.61
N CYS A 54 -4.81 -1.95 12.14
CA CYS A 54 -6.07 -2.25 11.49
C CYS A 54 -7.28 -1.98 12.40
N HIS A 55 -7.19 -2.32 13.68
CA HIS A 55 -8.25 -2.03 14.64
C HIS A 55 -8.47 -0.52 14.79
N ARG A 56 -7.41 0.27 14.96
CA ARG A 56 -7.50 1.74 15.01
C ARG A 56 -8.09 2.34 13.73
N ILE A 57 -7.74 1.81 12.56
CA ILE A 57 -8.34 2.24 11.28
C ILE A 57 -9.83 1.91 11.27
N HIS A 58 -10.22 0.70 11.72
CA HIS A 58 -11.63 0.31 11.82
C HIS A 58 -12.42 1.27 12.71
N ASP A 59 -11.93 1.54 13.90
CA ASP A 59 -12.58 2.44 14.87
C ASP A 59 -12.72 3.86 14.31
N ALA A 60 -11.69 4.37 13.63
CA ALA A 60 -11.74 5.69 13.01
C ALA A 60 -12.77 5.75 11.87
N LEU A 61 -12.87 4.71 11.04
CA LEU A 61 -13.89 4.62 9.99
C LEU A 61 -15.30 4.49 10.56
N GLU A 62 -15.48 3.69 11.61
CA GLU A 62 -16.76 3.54 12.30
C GLU A 62 -17.17 4.86 12.95
N ALA A 63 -16.27 5.54 13.65
CA ALA A 63 -16.53 6.85 14.24
C ALA A 63 -16.90 7.91 13.21
N THR A 64 -16.30 7.85 12.01
CA THR A 64 -16.53 8.85 10.95
C THR A 64 -17.78 8.59 10.14
N TYR A 65 -18.04 7.33 9.78
CA TYR A 65 -19.09 6.94 8.82
C TYR A 65 -20.23 6.16 9.45
N GLY A 66 -20.10 5.73 10.72
CA GLY A 66 -21.15 5.07 11.50
C GLY A 66 -21.78 3.86 10.78
N ALA A 67 -23.10 3.86 10.72
CA ALA A 67 -23.86 2.77 10.13
C ALA A 67 -23.50 2.49 8.65
N ALA A 68 -23.15 3.51 7.88
CA ALA A 68 -22.77 3.32 6.47
C ALA A 68 -21.52 2.44 6.33
N PHE A 69 -20.53 2.59 7.21
CA PHE A 69 -19.37 1.71 7.23
C PHE A 69 -19.71 0.29 7.70
N LEU A 70 -20.54 0.16 8.72
CA LEU A 70 -20.94 -1.14 9.27
C LEU A 70 -21.82 -1.97 8.32
N GLN A 71 -22.56 -1.32 7.42
CA GLN A 71 -23.34 -1.99 6.37
C GLN A 71 -22.46 -2.60 5.26
N ILE A 72 -21.21 -2.17 5.13
CA ILE A 72 -20.27 -2.83 4.20
C ILE A 72 -20.06 -4.28 4.68
N PRO A 73 -20.18 -5.29 3.78
CA PRO A 73 -19.96 -6.69 4.17
C PRO A 73 -18.61 -6.91 4.84
N ALA A 74 -18.56 -7.75 5.87
CA ALA A 74 -17.37 -7.94 6.70
C ALA A 74 -16.11 -8.30 5.88
N VAL A 75 -16.26 -9.13 4.84
CA VAL A 75 -15.15 -9.50 3.95
C VAL A 75 -14.62 -8.29 3.17
N GLN A 76 -15.50 -7.38 2.74
CA GLN A 76 -15.10 -6.15 2.05
C GLN A 76 -14.44 -5.17 3.01
N ARG A 77 -14.93 -5.05 4.26
CA ARG A 77 -14.24 -4.28 5.31
C ARG A 77 -12.84 -4.81 5.57
N ALA A 78 -12.67 -6.13 5.64
CA ALA A 78 -11.38 -6.75 5.88
C ALA A 78 -10.36 -6.44 4.76
N VAL A 79 -10.76 -6.51 3.48
CA VAL A 79 -9.87 -6.14 2.37
C VAL A 79 -9.62 -4.64 2.30
N LEU A 80 -10.58 -3.81 2.71
CA LEU A 80 -10.40 -2.37 2.83
C LEU A 80 -9.35 -2.03 3.91
N LEU A 81 -9.45 -2.61 5.10
CA LEU A 81 -8.46 -2.42 6.17
C LEU A 81 -7.06 -2.85 5.71
N LYS A 82 -6.98 -3.95 4.96
CA LYS A 82 -5.72 -4.39 4.36
C LYS A 82 -5.18 -3.38 3.34
N ALA A 83 -6.03 -2.79 2.51
CA ALA A 83 -5.63 -1.75 1.56
C ALA A 83 -5.11 -0.51 2.29
N LEU A 84 -5.87 -0.02 3.27
CA LEU A 84 -5.52 1.17 4.07
C LEU A 84 -4.26 0.98 4.91
N LEU A 85 -4.02 -0.23 5.44
CA LEU A 85 -2.78 -0.54 6.15
C LEU A 85 -1.55 -0.45 5.24
N VAL A 86 -1.65 -0.95 4.01
CA VAL A 86 -0.50 -0.97 3.08
C VAL A 86 -0.34 0.37 2.35
N HIS A 87 -1.41 1.15 2.21
CA HIS A 87 -1.43 2.36 1.40
C HIS A 87 -0.36 3.40 1.77
N PRO A 88 -0.11 3.74 3.06
CA PRO A 88 0.95 4.66 3.45
C PRO A 88 2.34 4.03 3.45
N ALA A 89 2.47 2.71 3.29
CA ALA A 89 3.74 2.03 3.42
C ALA A 89 4.78 2.54 2.41
N GLN A 90 5.99 2.77 2.89
CA GLN A 90 7.09 3.32 2.08
C GLN A 90 8.39 2.58 2.37
N TRP A 91 9.21 2.44 1.35
CA TRP A 91 10.59 2.00 1.53
C TRP A 91 11.44 3.13 2.11
N PRO A 92 12.01 2.97 3.32
CA PRO A 92 13.01 3.91 3.82
C PRO A 92 14.17 3.97 2.82
N ARG A 93 14.42 5.16 2.27
CA ARG A 93 15.36 5.36 1.16
C ARG A 93 16.76 4.82 1.49
N GLU A 94 17.25 5.11 2.68
CA GLU A 94 18.59 4.71 3.14
C GLU A 94 18.70 3.19 3.18
N ILE A 95 17.69 2.49 3.71
CA ILE A 95 17.68 1.03 3.80
C ILE A 95 17.53 0.40 2.41
N ALA A 96 16.66 0.95 1.59
CA ALA A 96 16.46 0.49 0.21
C ALA A 96 17.73 0.65 -0.62
N GLU A 97 18.48 1.75 -0.45
CA GLU A 97 19.76 1.97 -1.15
C GLU A 97 20.83 0.98 -0.67
N VAL A 98 20.92 0.72 0.64
CA VAL A 98 21.84 -0.31 1.18
C VAL A 98 21.51 -1.69 0.58
N ILE A 99 20.24 -2.09 0.52
CA ILE A 99 19.84 -3.36 -0.08
C ILE A 99 20.23 -3.41 -1.56
N LYS A 100 19.95 -2.33 -2.29
CA LYS A 100 20.24 -2.22 -3.71
C LYS A 100 21.73 -2.33 -4.01
N THR A 101 22.57 -1.66 -3.25
CA THR A 101 24.03 -1.63 -3.46
C THR A 101 24.72 -2.90 -2.99
N THR A 102 24.20 -3.53 -1.93
CA THR A 102 24.83 -4.69 -1.28
C THR A 102 24.36 -6.03 -1.87
N LEU A 103 23.06 -6.13 -2.20
CA LEU A 103 22.45 -7.41 -2.58
C LEU A 103 21.99 -7.46 -4.04
N GLY A 104 22.09 -6.37 -4.74
CA GLY A 104 21.57 -6.28 -6.11
C GLY A 104 22.61 -6.54 -7.18
N PRO A 105 22.18 -7.00 -8.37
CA PRO A 105 23.02 -6.87 -9.54
C PRO A 105 23.24 -5.40 -9.85
N THR A 106 24.48 -5.01 -10.07
CA THR A 106 24.87 -3.67 -10.51
C THR A 106 24.87 -3.59 -12.03
N GLY A 107 24.40 -2.49 -12.60
CA GLY A 107 24.44 -2.23 -14.03
C GLY A 107 23.11 -1.76 -14.62
N ALA A 108 23.19 -1.34 -15.87
CA ALA A 108 22.02 -0.90 -16.63
C ALA A 108 21.03 -2.06 -16.85
N GLY A 109 19.74 -1.76 -16.84
CA GLY A 109 18.67 -2.75 -17.05
C GLY A 109 18.36 -3.66 -15.87
N GLN A 110 19.00 -3.49 -14.72
CA GLN A 110 18.76 -4.34 -13.53
C GLN A 110 17.74 -3.77 -12.53
N ALA A 111 17.11 -2.64 -12.84
CA ALA A 111 16.21 -1.93 -11.92
C ALA A 111 15.09 -2.82 -11.36
N SER A 112 14.47 -3.65 -12.18
CA SER A 112 13.40 -4.55 -11.75
C SER A 112 13.89 -5.61 -10.75
N LYS A 113 15.08 -6.18 -10.98
CA LYS A 113 15.69 -7.15 -10.06
C LYS A 113 16.11 -6.50 -8.74
N GLN A 114 16.64 -5.28 -8.79
CA GLN A 114 16.99 -4.51 -7.61
C GLN A 114 15.73 -4.22 -6.77
N LYS A 115 14.65 -3.76 -7.39
CA LYS A 115 13.35 -3.55 -6.73
C LYS A 115 12.79 -4.86 -6.15
N ASP A 116 12.92 -5.99 -6.86
CA ASP A 116 12.49 -7.28 -6.34
C ASP A 116 13.26 -7.69 -5.08
N ASN A 117 14.56 -7.42 -5.03
CA ASN A 117 15.35 -7.65 -3.82
C ASN A 117 14.90 -6.74 -2.67
N ILE A 118 14.72 -5.44 -2.91
CA ILE A 118 14.20 -4.53 -1.89
C ILE A 118 12.86 -5.04 -1.34
N ARG A 119 11.93 -5.43 -2.21
CA ARG A 119 10.63 -5.98 -1.83
C ARG A 119 10.75 -7.26 -0.99
N ARG A 120 11.70 -8.13 -1.30
CA ARG A 120 11.92 -9.39 -0.53
C ARG A 120 12.34 -9.11 0.91
N PHE A 121 13.05 -8.03 1.16
CA PHE A 121 13.50 -7.63 2.51
C PHE A 121 12.50 -6.72 3.22
N LEU A 122 11.88 -5.80 2.52
CA LEU A 122 11.06 -4.75 3.11
C LEU A 122 9.56 -4.92 2.85
N GLY A 123 9.13 -5.86 2.01
CA GLY A 123 7.74 -5.94 1.58
C GLY A 123 7.30 -4.66 0.87
N TYR A 124 6.20 -4.05 1.34
CA TYR A 124 5.76 -2.72 0.90
C TYR A 124 6.45 -1.59 1.66
N GLY A 125 7.18 -1.89 2.71
CA GLY A 125 7.95 -0.94 3.48
C GLY A 125 7.46 -0.73 4.90
N TYR A 126 7.90 0.37 5.49
CA TYR A 126 7.48 0.80 6.82
C TYR A 126 6.07 1.40 6.74
N VAL A 127 5.20 0.97 7.65
CA VAL A 127 3.85 1.52 7.81
C VAL A 127 3.89 2.52 8.96
N ASP A 128 3.63 3.78 8.65
CA ASP A 128 3.32 4.76 9.68
C ASP A 128 1.82 4.66 10.02
N ALA A 129 1.54 4.28 11.26
CA ALA A 129 0.16 4.12 11.73
C ALA A 129 -0.58 5.46 11.81
N GLU A 130 0.11 6.55 12.10
CA GLU A 130 -0.48 7.89 12.15
C GLU A 130 -0.78 8.39 10.74
N ASP A 131 0.09 8.13 9.77
CA ASP A 131 -0.15 8.43 8.35
C ASP A 131 -1.35 7.67 7.78
N ALA A 132 -1.58 6.43 8.25
CA ALA A 132 -2.74 5.64 7.83
C ALA A 132 -4.08 6.24 8.31
N LEU A 133 -4.05 7.01 9.39
CA LEU A 133 -5.21 7.62 10.03
C LEU A 133 -5.35 9.12 9.74
N ALA A 134 -4.26 9.77 9.30
CA ALA A 134 -4.22 11.21 9.17
C ALA A 134 -4.96 11.71 7.93
N CYS A 135 -5.87 12.65 8.15
CA CYS A 135 -6.34 13.57 7.12
C CYS A 135 -5.67 14.93 7.34
N ALA A 136 -5.09 15.49 6.29
CA ALA A 136 -4.48 16.81 6.32
C ALA A 136 -5.05 17.69 5.20
N ALA A 137 -5.03 18.99 5.36
CA ALA A 137 -5.58 19.93 4.36
C ALA A 137 -4.90 19.82 2.98
N ASP A 138 -3.65 19.39 2.96
CA ASP A 138 -2.81 19.21 1.79
C ASP A 138 -2.86 17.79 1.18
N ARG A 139 -3.72 16.94 1.74
CA ARG A 139 -3.85 15.54 1.33
C ARG A 139 -5.29 15.06 1.44
N ALA A 140 -5.79 14.42 0.40
CA ALA A 140 -7.08 13.76 0.43
C ALA A 140 -6.92 12.26 0.16
N THR A 141 -7.37 11.45 1.10
CA THR A 141 -7.46 10.00 0.93
C THR A 141 -8.94 9.61 0.88
N PHE A 142 -9.31 8.88 -0.13
CA PHE A 142 -10.63 8.26 -0.23
C PHE A 142 -10.51 6.76 -0.49
N PHE A 143 -11.58 6.04 -0.24
CA PHE A 143 -11.60 4.59 -0.39
C PHE A 143 -12.88 4.12 -1.04
N ALA A 144 -12.80 2.92 -1.61
CA ALA A 144 -13.96 2.20 -2.12
C ALA A 144 -13.82 0.71 -1.84
N THR A 145 -14.94 0.01 -1.82
CA THR A 145 -14.99 -1.45 -1.73
C THR A 145 -15.94 -2.00 -2.78
N GLY A 146 -15.72 -3.23 -3.17
CA GLY A 146 -16.59 -3.89 -4.14
C GLY A 146 -16.27 -5.35 -4.27
N VAL A 147 -16.94 -5.95 -5.25
CA VAL A 147 -16.71 -7.32 -5.68
C VAL A 147 -16.46 -7.30 -7.18
N LEU A 148 -15.44 -8.01 -7.63
CA LEU A 148 -15.06 -8.05 -9.04
C LEU A 148 -15.28 -9.45 -9.60
N GLU A 149 -16.24 -9.54 -10.51
CA GLU A 149 -16.59 -10.75 -11.27
C GLU A 149 -15.47 -11.13 -12.24
N PRO A 150 -15.44 -12.38 -12.74
CA PRO A 150 -14.55 -12.79 -13.81
C PRO A 150 -14.70 -11.91 -15.06
N ASN A 151 -13.56 -11.59 -15.68
CA ASN A 151 -13.53 -10.78 -16.92
C ASN A 151 -14.16 -9.39 -16.80
N ARG A 152 -14.24 -8.85 -15.57
CA ARG A 152 -14.72 -7.49 -15.32
C ARG A 152 -13.58 -6.59 -14.86
N ILE A 153 -13.79 -5.30 -15.03
CA ILE A 153 -12.96 -4.23 -14.52
C ILE A 153 -13.79 -3.36 -13.56
N ALA A 154 -13.13 -2.72 -12.62
CA ALA A 154 -13.70 -1.64 -11.83
C ALA A 154 -12.97 -0.35 -12.17
N THR A 155 -13.73 0.72 -12.41
CA THR A 155 -13.17 2.06 -12.66
C THR A 155 -13.50 2.98 -11.49
N ILE A 156 -12.52 3.74 -11.04
CA ILE A 156 -12.65 4.73 -9.98
C ILE A 156 -12.19 6.06 -10.56
N ASP A 157 -13.11 6.99 -10.70
CA ASP A 157 -12.80 8.34 -11.18
C ASP A 157 -12.22 9.16 -10.02
N VAL A 158 -10.91 9.38 -10.07
CA VAL A 158 -10.16 10.14 -9.06
C VAL A 158 -10.30 11.63 -9.36
N PRO A 159 -10.98 12.43 -8.52
CA PRO A 159 -11.09 13.85 -8.75
C PRO A 159 -9.74 14.53 -8.55
N VAL A 160 -9.30 15.32 -9.53
CA VAL A 160 -8.07 16.10 -9.44
C VAL A 160 -8.42 17.50 -8.91
N PRO A 161 -7.88 17.89 -7.73
CA PRO A 161 -8.15 19.23 -7.18
C PRO A 161 -7.59 20.34 -8.07
N VAL A 162 -8.36 21.40 -8.29
CA VAL A 162 -7.89 22.58 -9.02
C VAL A 162 -6.77 23.27 -8.25
N ALA A 163 -6.80 23.17 -6.93
CA ALA A 163 -5.79 23.73 -6.04
C ALA A 163 -4.35 23.31 -6.35
N ILE A 164 -4.12 22.12 -6.96
CA ILE A 164 -2.77 21.70 -7.34
C ILE A 164 -2.29 22.32 -8.65
N GLY A 165 -3.19 22.88 -9.46
CA GLY A 165 -2.91 23.28 -10.84
C GLY A 165 -1.91 24.44 -10.96
N GLY A 166 -1.01 24.35 -11.95
CA GLY A 166 -0.07 25.41 -12.32
C GLY A 166 1.04 25.69 -11.28
N LYS A 167 1.26 24.79 -10.31
CA LYS A 167 2.20 24.99 -9.21
C LYS A 167 3.49 24.19 -9.41
N ALA A 168 4.64 24.86 -9.32
CA ALA A 168 5.96 24.23 -9.32
C ALA A 168 6.25 23.65 -7.91
N ARG A 169 5.50 22.63 -7.52
CA ARG A 169 5.62 21.95 -6.22
C ARG A 169 5.52 20.44 -6.37
N PRO A 170 6.20 19.68 -5.50
CA PRO A 170 6.03 18.23 -5.42
C PRO A 170 4.56 17.86 -5.19
N HIS A 171 4.06 16.94 -5.99
CA HIS A 171 2.72 16.40 -5.86
C HIS A 171 2.73 14.92 -6.18
N SER A 172 1.74 14.19 -5.69
CA SER A 172 1.69 12.75 -5.87
C SER A 172 0.25 12.23 -5.94
N LEU A 173 0.11 11.12 -6.66
CA LEU A 173 -1.05 10.26 -6.66
C LEU A 173 -0.60 8.87 -6.19
N SER A 174 -1.30 8.31 -5.22
CA SER A 174 -1.07 6.94 -4.74
C SER A 174 -2.36 6.15 -4.84
N ALA A 175 -2.28 4.89 -5.24
CA ALA A 175 -3.42 3.99 -5.27
C ALA A 175 -3.01 2.60 -4.79
N THR A 176 -3.83 1.99 -3.95
CA THR A 176 -3.60 0.65 -3.40
C THR A 176 -4.89 -0.13 -3.46
N VAL A 177 -4.87 -1.28 -4.13
CA VAL A 177 -5.95 -2.26 -4.11
C VAL A 177 -5.50 -3.50 -3.36
N ALA A 178 -6.35 -4.01 -2.47
CA ALA A 178 -6.16 -5.28 -1.76
C ALA A 178 -7.36 -6.19 -2.00
N TRP A 179 -7.11 -7.49 -2.00
CA TRP A 179 -8.14 -8.50 -2.21
C TRP A 179 -7.85 -9.79 -1.44
N PHE A 180 -8.86 -10.64 -1.36
CA PHE A 180 -8.70 -12.03 -0.99
C PHE A 180 -8.92 -12.90 -2.23
N SER A 181 -7.88 -13.64 -2.59
CA SER A 181 -7.94 -14.59 -3.69
C SER A 181 -8.32 -15.98 -3.14
N PRO A 182 -9.22 -16.73 -3.79
CA PRO A 182 -9.37 -18.13 -3.49
C PRO A 182 -8.02 -18.85 -3.57
N VAL A 183 -7.82 -19.82 -2.69
CA VAL A 183 -6.58 -20.57 -2.57
C VAL A 183 -6.65 -21.81 -3.45
N LEU A 184 -5.59 -22.07 -4.21
CA LEU A 184 -5.42 -23.27 -5.01
C LEU A 184 -4.39 -24.20 -4.33
N PRO A 185 -4.83 -25.18 -3.56
CA PRO A 185 -3.93 -26.16 -2.98
C PRO A 185 -3.12 -26.90 -4.05
N GLY A 186 -1.85 -27.15 -3.76
CA GLY A 186 -0.96 -27.86 -4.69
C GLY A 186 -0.33 -27.03 -5.80
N ARG A 187 -0.60 -25.72 -5.88
CA ARG A 187 0.06 -24.84 -6.84
C ARG A 187 1.06 -23.92 -6.17
N LYS A 188 2.18 -23.66 -6.86
CA LYS A 188 3.26 -22.79 -6.36
C LYS A 188 2.79 -21.37 -6.04
N THR A 189 1.87 -20.83 -6.81
CA THR A 189 1.36 -19.47 -6.62
C THR A 189 0.27 -19.37 -5.57
N TYR A 190 -0.34 -20.47 -5.17
CA TYR A 190 -1.45 -20.54 -4.20
C TYR A 190 -2.70 -19.74 -4.56
N ARG A 191 -2.57 -18.67 -5.28
CA ARG A 191 -3.59 -17.69 -5.62
C ARG A 191 -4.24 -18.05 -6.94
N SER A 192 -5.56 -17.89 -7.07
CA SER A 192 -6.30 -18.16 -8.30
C SER A 192 -6.39 -16.95 -9.22
N SER A 193 -6.39 -15.76 -8.66
CA SER A 193 -6.61 -14.53 -9.40
C SER A 193 -5.78 -13.38 -8.86
N ARG A 194 -5.45 -12.45 -9.74
CA ARG A 194 -4.74 -11.21 -9.45
C ARG A 194 -5.62 -10.02 -9.76
N LEU A 195 -5.55 -9.00 -8.92
CA LEU A 195 -5.99 -7.67 -9.27
C LEU A 195 -4.77 -6.78 -9.51
N LYS A 196 -4.85 -5.92 -10.49
CA LYS A 196 -3.81 -4.93 -10.80
C LYS A 196 -4.43 -3.57 -11.05
N ILE A 197 -3.71 -2.53 -10.68
CA ILE A 197 -4.03 -1.16 -11.07
C ILE A 197 -3.38 -0.94 -12.44
N VAL A 198 -4.20 -0.69 -13.46
CA VAL A 198 -3.72 -0.28 -14.78
C VAL A 198 -3.27 1.17 -14.69
N THR A 199 -2.07 1.45 -15.22
CA THR A 199 -1.55 2.83 -15.23
C THR A 199 -2.43 3.69 -16.14
N PRO A 200 -3.08 4.74 -15.61
CA PRO A 200 -3.91 5.61 -16.43
C PRO A 200 -3.09 6.38 -17.44
N ALA A 201 -3.61 6.56 -18.65
CA ALA A 201 -3.00 7.43 -19.65
C ALA A 201 -3.03 8.91 -19.23
N GLU A 202 -4.04 9.28 -18.46
CA GLU A 202 -4.27 10.63 -17.95
C GLU A 202 -3.23 11.09 -16.91
N LEU A 203 -2.35 10.19 -16.45
CA LEU A 203 -1.23 10.56 -15.58
C LEU A 203 -0.25 11.53 -16.25
N ASP A 204 -0.10 11.48 -17.55
CA ASP A 204 0.71 12.43 -18.32
C ASP A 204 0.18 13.87 -18.15
N ALA A 205 -1.15 13.99 -18.04
CA ALA A 205 -1.81 15.27 -17.78
C ALA A 205 -1.61 15.80 -16.35
N LEU A 206 -1.09 14.98 -15.43
CA LEU A 206 -0.64 15.39 -14.10
C LEU A 206 0.87 15.62 -14.01
N ALA A 207 1.61 15.37 -15.07
CA ALA A 207 3.08 15.42 -15.12
C ALA A 207 3.73 14.59 -13.97
N VAL A 208 3.18 13.41 -13.69
CA VAL A 208 3.71 12.49 -12.68
C VAL A 208 4.31 11.25 -13.33
N SER A 209 5.32 10.69 -12.69
CA SER A 209 5.97 9.45 -13.11
C SER A 209 6.00 8.44 -11.97
N THR A 210 6.19 7.18 -12.28
CA THR A 210 6.26 6.11 -11.26
C THR A 210 7.37 6.38 -10.25
N GLU A 211 7.02 6.33 -8.97
CA GLU A 211 7.94 6.57 -7.86
C GLU A 211 9.08 5.55 -7.85
N ARG A 212 10.31 6.04 -7.75
CA ARG A 212 11.50 5.18 -7.80
C ARG A 212 11.60 4.23 -6.61
N TRP A 213 11.29 4.74 -5.42
CA TRP A 213 11.45 4.04 -4.14
C TRP A 213 10.14 3.40 -3.66
N HIS A 214 9.39 2.86 -4.61
CA HIS A 214 8.15 2.14 -4.38
C HIS A 214 8.10 0.89 -5.27
N PRO A 215 7.43 -0.19 -4.85
CA PRO A 215 7.17 -1.33 -5.73
C PRO A 215 6.49 -0.89 -7.02
N ASP A 216 7.00 -1.35 -8.15
CA ASP A 216 6.36 -1.17 -9.45
C ASP A 216 5.37 -2.33 -9.75
N GLU A 217 4.83 -2.34 -10.95
CA GLU A 217 3.86 -3.36 -11.35
C GLU A 217 4.39 -4.79 -11.20
N ASN A 218 5.66 -5.02 -11.54
CA ASN A 218 6.26 -6.36 -11.50
C ASN A 218 6.35 -6.91 -10.07
N GLN A 219 6.62 -6.05 -9.09
CA GLN A 219 6.68 -6.44 -7.69
C GLN A 219 5.29 -6.50 -7.06
N SER A 220 4.41 -5.54 -7.37
CA SER A 220 3.05 -5.45 -6.82
C SER A 220 2.18 -6.65 -7.22
N ASN A 221 2.39 -7.21 -8.41
CA ASN A 221 1.59 -8.33 -8.91
C ASN A 221 1.91 -9.69 -8.28
N ARG A 222 2.79 -9.76 -7.28
CA ARG A 222 3.22 -11.03 -6.67
C ARG A 222 2.43 -11.43 -5.41
N GLY A 223 1.63 -10.54 -4.85
CA GLY A 223 0.82 -10.75 -3.65
C GLY A 223 -0.68 -10.65 -3.91
N THR A 224 -1.41 -10.32 -2.87
CA THR A 224 -2.83 -9.98 -2.87
C THR A 224 -3.05 -8.51 -2.50
N VAL A 225 -2.09 -7.68 -2.84
CA VAL A 225 -2.12 -6.22 -2.82
C VAL A 225 -1.41 -5.74 -4.07
N SER A 226 -1.95 -4.73 -4.73
CA SER A 226 -1.26 -3.95 -5.76
C SER A 226 -1.24 -2.50 -5.32
N SER A 227 -0.05 -1.94 -5.14
CA SER A 227 0.13 -0.54 -4.72
C SER A 227 0.99 0.18 -5.75
N ARG A 228 0.55 1.35 -6.14
CA ARG A 228 1.21 2.21 -7.13
C ARG A 228 1.32 3.61 -6.57
N ARG A 229 2.44 4.25 -6.84
CA ARG A 229 2.69 5.64 -6.49
C ARG A 229 3.33 6.37 -7.65
N TRP A 230 2.81 7.54 -7.95
CA TRP A 230 3.32 8.45 -8.97
C TRP A 230 3.59 9.80 -8.32
N SER A 231 4.68 10.43 -8.72
CA SER A 231 5.07 11.75 -8.20
C SER A 231 5.57 12.65 -9.33
N GLY A 232 5.40 13.95 -9.14
CA GLY A 232 5.86 15.00 -10.03
C GLY A 232 6.36 16.20 -9.23
N ALA A 233 7.17 17.04 -9.87
CA ALA A 233 7.72 18.25 -9.27
C ALA A 233 6.98 19.52 -9.68
N ASN A 234 6.32 19.49 -10.85
CA ASN A 234 5.63 20.63 -11.42
C ASN A 234 4.23 20.18 -11.85
N ALA A 235 3.21 20.66 -11.18
CA ALA A 235 1.83 20.35 -11.55
C ALA A 235 1.40 21.22 -12.75
N PRO A 236 0.83 20.64 -13.80
CA PRO A 236 0.28 21.39 -14.94
C PRO A 236 -0.98 22.14 -14.54
N VAL A 237 -1.51 22.93 -15.45
CA VAL A 237 -2.82 23.57 -15.24
C VAL A 237 -3.89 22.49 -15.19
N VAL A 238 -4.67 22.48 -14.12
CA VAL A 238 -5.78 21.56 -13.91
C VAL A 238 -7.08 22.26 -14.28
N THR A 239 -7.86 21.63 -15.14
CA THR A 239 -9.18 22.15 -15.49
C THR A 239 -10.24 21.74 -14.44
N PRO A 240 -11.26 22.56 -14.20
CA PRO A 240 -12.38 22.17 -13.35
C PRO A 240 -12.97 20.82 -13.80
N ASN A 241 -13.35 19.97 -12.85
CA ASN A 241 -13.90 18.63 -13.08
C ASN A 241 -12.96 17.59 -13.71
N MET A 242 -11.68 17.88 -13.82
CA MET A 242 -10.70 16.87 -14.25
C MET A 242 -10.72 15.67 -13.31
N THR A 243 -10.74 14.47 -13.90
CA THR A 243 -10.62 13.20 -13.19
C THR A 243 -9.54 12.33 -13.84
N VAL A 244 -8.96 11.44 -13.03
CA VAL A 244 -8.07 10.37 -13.51
C VAL A 244 -8.76 9.04 -13.28
N PRO A 245 -9.14 8.30 -14.33
CA PRO A 245 -9.79 7.00 -14.18
C PRO A 245 -8.75 5.94 -13.78
N LEU A 246 -8.83 5.47 -12.55
CA LEU A 246 -8.08 4.31 -12.08
C LEU A 246 -8.86 3.04 -12.43
N VAL A 247 -8.26 2.21 -13.28
CA VAL A 247 -8.84 0.93 -13.68
C VAL A 247 -8.21 -0.19 -12.86
N ILE A 248 -9.05 -0.96 -12.18
CA ILE A 248 -8.67 -2.20 -11.50
C ILE A 248 -9.08 -3.35 -12.41
N GLN A 249 -8.09 -4.06 -12.90
CA GLN A 249 -8.27 -5.21 -13.78
C GLN A 249 -8.07 -6.51 -13.02
N ARG A 250 -8.91 -7.49 -13.28
CA ARG A 250 -8.76 -8.85 -12.81
C ARG A 250 -8.12 -9.72 -13.89
N ASP A 251 -7.00 -10.34 -13.53
CA ASP A 251 -6.35 -11.35 -14.36
C ASP A 251 -6.43 -12.72 -13.66
N PRO A 252 -6.75 -13.81 -14.38
CA PRO A 252 -6.60 -15.14 -13.83
C PRO A 252 -5.10 -15.43 -13.62
N ASP A 253 -4.76 -16.16 -12.57
CA ASP A 253 -3.44 -16.76 -12.48
C ASP A 253 -3.36 -17.98 -13.42
N GLN A 254 -2.17 -18.29 -13.94
CA GLN A 254 -1.96 -19.29 -14.98
C GLN A 254 -2.62 -20.65 -14.64
N GLY A 255 -3.45 -21.13 -15.55
CA GLY A 255 -4.09 -22.43 -15.48
C GLY A 255 -5.26 -22.51 -14.49
N THR A 256 -5.92 -21.40 -14.20
CA THR A 256 -7.11 -21.38 -13.34
C THR A 256 -8.27 -20.74 -14.08
N ALA A 257 -9.37 -21.49 -14.16
CA ALA A 257 -10.70 -20.95 -14.41
C ALA A 257 -11.42 -20.99 -13.04
N ILE A 258 -11.49 -19.85 -12.36
CA ILE A 258 -12.30 -19.73 -11.15
C ILE A 258 -13.29 -18.61 -11.40
N ASP A 259 -14.55 -18.98 -11.29
CA ASP A 259 -15.68 -18.08 -11.54
C ASP A 259 -16.11 -17.30 -10.29
N ASP A 260 -15.44 -17.51 -9.16
CA ASP A 260 -15.78 -16.82 -7.91
C ASP A 260 -15.51 -15.33 -8.00
N ALA A 261 -16.49 -14.56 -7.57
CA ALA A 261 -16.35 -13.11 -7.40
C ALA A 261 -15.32 -12.78 -6.31
N ILE A 262 -14.47 -11.77 -6.55
CA ILE A 262 -13.37 -11.39 -5.64
C ILE A 262 -13.71 -10.11 -4.91
N PRO A 263 -13.81 -10.15 -3.58
CA PRO A 263 -13.95 -8.93 -2.78
C PRO A 263 -12.65 -8.13 -2.82
N PHE A 264 -12.75 -6.82 -3.03
CA PHE A 264 -11.62 -5.91 -3.02
C PHE A 264 -11.91 -4.64 -2.23
N GLY A 265 -10.84 -4.04 -1.72
CA GLY A 265 -10.82 -2.71 -1.14
C GLY A 265 -9.74 -1.88 -1.80
N VAL A 266 -10.02 -0.60 -2.01
CA VAL A 266 -9.07 0.32 -2.61
C VAL A 266 -8.95 1.59 -1.77
N ALA A 267 -7.74 2.13 -1.70
CA ALA A 267 -7.43 3.43 -1.14
C ALA A 267 -6.69 4.26 -2.19
N VAL A 268 -7.04 5.54 -2.29
CA VAL A 268 -6.42 6.48 -3.23
C VAL A 268 -6.13 7.78 -2.49
N THR A 269 -4.91 8.30 -2.68
CA THR A 269 -4.49 9.58 -2.08
C THR A 269 -3.94 10.51 -3.14
N ILE A 270 -4.41 11.74 -3.13
CA ILE A 270 -3.79 12.89 -3.81
C ILE A 270 -3.16 13.77 -2.73
N CYS A 271 -1.93 14.18 -2.96
CA CYS A 271 -1.17 15.01 -2.02
C CYS A 271 -0.31 16.05 -2.76
N MET A 272 -0.30 17.26 -2.23
CA MET A 272 0.66 18.30 -2.54
C MET A 272 1.05 18.98 -1.22
N PRO A 273 2.21 18.63 -0.63
CA PRO A 273 2.61 19.14 0.68
C PRO A 273 2.55 20.66 0.78
N GLY A 274 1.88 21.15 1.82
CA GLY A 274 1.70 22.57 2.09
C GLY A 274 0.64 23.28 1.23
N GLU A 275 -0.18 22.57 0.46
CA GLU A 275 -1.28 23.13 -0.30
C GLU A 275 -2.61 22.94 0.42
N ILE A 276 -3.22 24.02 0.84
CA ILE A 276 -4.50 24.02 1.57
C ILE A 276 -5.67 23.91 0.58
N GLY A 277 -6.69 23.13 0.93
CA GLY A 277 -7.91 23.00 0.12
C GLY A 277 -8.03 21.70 -0.67
N ILE A 278 -6.97 20.91 -0.78
CA ILE A 278 -7.01 19.62 -1.49
C ILE A 278 -8.07 18.70 -0.89
N TYR A 279 -8.12 18.59 0.43
CA TYR A 279 -9.08 17.74 1.11
C TYR A 279 -10.52 18.15 0.83
N ASP A 280 -10.83 19.43 0.92
CA ASP A 280 -12.19 19.94 0.75
C ASP A 280 -12.67 19.80 -0.70
N GLU A 281 -11.81 20.08 -1.67
CA GLU A 281 -12.14 19.93 -3.10
C GLU A 281 -12.38 18.46 -3.48
N VAL A 282 -11.55 17.54 -3.00
CA VAL A 282 -11.71 16.11 -3.25
C VAL A 282 -12.96 15.58 -2.56
N ARG A 283 -13.17 15.95 -1.29
CA ARG A 283 -14.35 15.56 -0.52
C ARG A 283 -15.65 16.00 -1.17
N ALA A 284 -15.69 17.21 -1.70
CA ALA A 284 -16.87 17.74 -2.38
C ALA A 284 -17.20 17.00 -3.69
N ARG A 285 -16.21 16.36 -4.33
CA ARG A 285 -16.32 15.68 -5.62
C ARG A 285 -16.28 14.16 -5.53
N ALA A 286 -15.82 13.61 -4.41
CA ALA A 286 -15.79 12.16 -4.20
C ALA A 286 -17.22 11.61 -4.12
N VAL A 287 -17.62 10.88 -5.14
CA VAL A 287 -18.94 10.22 -5.19
C VAL A 287 -18.87 8.95 -4.35
N PRO A 288 -19.90 8.66 -3.51
CA PRO A 288 -19.92 7.40 -2.75
C PRO A 288 -19.98 6.16 -3.65
N PRO A 289 -19.71 4.98 -3.10
CA PRO A 289 -18.92 3.90 -3.65
C PRO A 289 -19.25 3.45 -5.07
N VAL A 290 -18.18 3.18 -5.81
CA VAL A 290 -18.18 2.70 -7.18
C VAL A 290 -19.01 1.43 -7.33
N GLN A 291 -20.07 1.50 -8.13
CA GLN A 291 -20.71 0.31 -8.66
C GLN A 291 -19.82 -0.26 -9.77
N ALA A 292 -19.48 -1.54 -9.68
CA ALA A 292 -18.83 -2.24 -10.78
C ALA A 292 -19.74 -2.14 -12.01
N ARG A 293 -19.28 -1.47 -13.06
CA ARG A 293 -20.02 -1.41 -14.33
C ARG A 293 -19.74 -2.68 -15.13
N PRO A 294 -20.74 -3.19 -15.84
CA PRO A 294 -20.63 -4.39 -16.68
C PRO A 294 -19.66 -4.21 -17.83
#